data_1a7d28856f80079b68dc822ad13b6168
#
_entry.id   1a7d28856f80079b68dc822ad13b6168
#
_cell.length_a   1.000
_cell.length_b   1.000
_cell.length_c   1.000
_cell.angle_alpha   90.00
_cell.angle_beta   90.00
_cell.angle_gamma   90.00
#
_symmetry.space_group_name_H-M   'P 1'
#
loop_
_entity.id
_entity.type
_entity.pdbx_description
1 polymer ?
#
loop_
_entity_poly.entity_id
_entity_poly.type
_entity_poly.pdbx_seq_one_letter_code
_entity_poly.pdbx_strand_id
1 'polypeptide(L)'
;MRLLVLGGTEFAGRAVVEAALGRGWEVTVLNRGRHAPVPGTRSLTGDRTAPDGLDALTEGEAGAAGTWDAVVDTWSAAPRAVHEAARLLRGRARRYVYVSSCSVYTWAPPAGYTEDAILVEGAEPDAEHTDYVRDKRGGELAVLDAFGAQDSVLVRAGLILGPHENVGRLPWWLTRIARGGPVLAPGPHDLPLQYVDVRDLAEWILGAVERELSGPYNLMSRQGHATMGELLEACVKATGSSAELRWTAPKIVLDAGIAPWTELPVWVPPGTDMHDAMHAADVSRAVATGLVCRPVQETVADTWTWLTSIGGTAPRRPDRPPLGLDPEVEAKALGTVRGIRSQEESGSA
;
A
#
# COMPACT_ATOMS: atom_id res chain seq x y z
N MET A 1 -7.80 6.78 -23.75
CA MET A 1 -8.80 7.01 -22.68
C MET A 1 -8.44 8.28 -21.93
N ARG A 2 -9.43 8.93 -21.32
CA ARG A 2 -9.27 10.13 -20.48
C ARG A 2 -9.43 9.75 -19.02
N LEU A 3 -8.36 9.88 -18.25
CA LEU A 3 -8.30 9.49 -16.84
C LEU A 3 -8.18 10.72 -15.95
N LEU A 4 -8.99 10.79 -14.89
CA LEU A 4 -8.78 11.73 -13.78
C LEU A 4 -8.19 10.97 -12.61
N VAL A 5 -7.07 11.46 -12.03
CA VAL A 5 -6.49 10.93 -10.81
C VAL A 5 -6.60 11.96 -9.69
N LEU A 6 -7.34 11.62 -8.65
CA LEU A 6 -7.46 12.42 -7.43
C LEU A 6 -6.35 12.00 -6.44
N GLY A 7 -5.28 12.78 -6.41
CA GLY A 7 -3.96 12.43 -5.86
C GLY A 7 -2.95 12.34 -7.00
N GLY A 8 -2.09 11.42 -7.16
CA GLY A 8 -1.32 11.20 -8.40
C GLY A 8 0.11 11.72 -8.41
N THR A 9 0.58 12.37 -7.35
CA THR A 9 1.97 12.83 -7.24
C THR A 9 2.83 11.98 -6.31
N GLU A 10 2.21 11.11 -5.54
CA GLU A 10 2.89 10.25 -4.57
C GLU A 10 2.44 8.79 -4.71
N PHE A 11 3.33 7.87 -4.42
CA PHE A 11 3.16 6.41 -4.30
C PHE A 11 2.10 5.81 -5.25
N ALA A 12 0.98 5.25 -4.72
CA ALA A 12 -0.02 4.55 -5.54
C ALA A 12 -0.62 5.45 -6.64
N GLY A 13 -0.94 6.69 -6.33
CA GLY A 13 -1.48 7.63 -7.32
C GLY A 13 -0.48 7.92 -8.43
N ARG A 14 0.81 8.10 -8.08
CA ARG A 14 1.89 8.30 -9.05
C ARG A 14 2.07 7.09 -9.98
N ALA A 15 2.06 5.88 -9.42
CA ALA A 15 2.17 4.66 -10.20
C ALA A 15 1.02 4.53 -11.22
N VAL A 16 -0.21 4.87 -10.81
CA VAL A 16 -1.37 4.90 -11.73
C VAL A 16 -1.17 5.92 -12.84
N VAL A 17 -0.69 7.12 -12.52
CA VAL A 17 -0.41 8.17 -13.52
C VAL A 17 0.66 7.71 -14.51
N GLU A 18 1.79 7.20 -14.03
CA GLU A 18 2.89 6.74 -14.87
C GLU A 18 2.47 5.58 -15.79
N ALA A 19 1.72 4.61 -15.26
CA ALA A 19 1.19 3.50 -16.03
C ALA A 19 0.18 3.95 -17.09
N ALA A 20 -0.70 4.91 -16.77
CA ALA A 20 -1.68 5.45 -17.72
C ALA A 20 -1.02 6.24 -18.86
N LEU A 21 -0.01 7.06 -18.54
CA LEU A 21 0.80 7.76 -19.55
C LEU A 21 1.54 6.77 -20.46
N GLY A 22 2.10 5.69 -19.88
CA GLY A 22 2.74 4.62 -20.64
C GLY A 22 1.79 3.90 -21.62
N ARG A 23 0.49 3.91 -21.36
CA ARG A 23 -0.57 3.41 -22.27
C ARG A 23 -1.05 4.46 -23.30
N GLY A 24 -0.47 5.66 -23.25
CA GLY A 24 -0.90 6.77 -24.13
C GLY A 24 -2.24 7.39 -23.75
N TRP A 25 -2.67 7.27 -22.48
CA TRP A 25 -3.91 7.89 -22.03
C TRP A 25 -3.71 9.38 -21.74
N GLU A 26 -4.77 10.16 -21.90
CA GLU A 26 -4.82 11.55 -21.46
C GLU A 26 -5.08 11.58 -19.95
N VAL A 27 -4.10 12.04 -19.18
CA VAL A 27 -4.18 12.02 -17.72
C VAL A 27 -4.31 13.43 -17.15
N THR A 28 -5.40 13.66 -16.43
CA THR A 28 -5.60 14.85 -15.60
C THR A 28 -5.37 14.45 -14.13
N VAL A 29 -4.63 15.27 -13.39
CA VAL A 29 -4.36 15.06 -11.97
C VAL A 29 -4.89 16.25 -11.17
N LEU A 30 -5.68 16.00 -10.13
CA LEU A 30 -6.02 17.00 -9.12
C LEU A 30 -5.25 16.72 -7.84
N ASN A 31 -4.47 17.69 -7.37
CA ASN A 31 -3.68 17.60 -6.14
C ASN A 31 -3.49 18.98 -5.50
N ARG A 32 -2.89 19.01 -4.30
CA ARG A 32 -2.66 20.24 -3.52
C ARG A 32 -1.51 21.11 -4.01
N GLY A 33 -0.84 20.76 -5.10
CA GLY A 33 0.31 21.51 -5.63
C GLY A 33 1.58 21.45 -4.79
N ARG A 34 1.70 20.52 -3.83
CA ARG A 34 2.87 20.43 -2.93
C ARG A 34 4.08 19.72 -3.55
N HIS A 35 3.86 18.97 -4.61
CA HIS A 35 4.87 18.20 -5.34
C HIS A 35 4.87 18.61 -6.81
N ALA A 36 6.03 18.48 -7.45
CA ALA A 36 6.13 18.71 -8.89
C ALA A 36 5.16 17.78 -9.65
N PRO A 37 4.46 18.29 -10.68
CA PRO A 37 3.56 17.48 -11.48
C PRO A 37 4.36 16.40 -12.23
N VAL A 38 3.72 15.24 -12.43
CA VAL A 38 4.30 14.19 -13.29
C VAL A 38 4.30 14.69 -14.74
N PRO A 39 5.45 14.69 -15.43
CA PRO A 39 5.51 15.15 -16.81
C PRO A 39 4.52 14.43 -17.72
N GLY A 40 3.88 15.15 -18.62
CA GLY A 40 2.85 14.58 -19.52
C GLY A 40 1.43 14.61 -18.97
N THR A 41 1.21 15.05 -17.73
CA THR A 41 -0.11 15.22 -17.15
C THR A 41 -0.65 16.65 -17.30
N ARG A 42 -1.98 16.77 -17.37
CA ARG A 42 -2.67 18.02 -17.06
C ARG A 42 -2.84 18.12 -15.55
N SER A 43 -2.12 19.04 -14.91
CA SER A 43 -2.18 19.23 -13.46
C SER A 43 -3.18 20.34 -13.10
N LEU A 44 -4.12 19.99 -12.20
CA LEU A 44 -5.05 20.90 -11.56
C LEU A 44 -4.70 20.99 -10.07
N THR A 45 -4.86 22.17 -9.50
CA THR A 45 -4.58 22.40 -8.07
C THR A 45 -5.89 22.60 -7.31
N GLY A 46 -6.05 21.87 -6.21
CA GLY A 46 -7.17 22.00 -5.29
C GLY A 46 -6.95 21.15 -4.04
N ASP A 47 -7.32 21.67 -2.89
CA ASP A 47 -7.32 20.93 -1.63
C ASP A 47 -8.75 20.43 -1.34
N ARG A 48 -8.96 19.14 -1.48
CA ARG A 48 -10.28 18.48 -1.32
C ARG A 48 -10.85 18.58 0.10
N THR A 49 -10.09 19.13 1.06
CA THR A 49 -10.58 19.46 2.39
C THR A 49 -11.11 20.90 2.51
N ALA A 50 -10.85 21.72 1.50
CA ALA A 50 -11.36 23.10 1.42
C ALA A 50 -12.68 23.16 0.64
N PRO A 51 -13.56 24.13 0.93
CA PRO A 51 -14.87 24.27 0.26
C PRO A 51 -14.76 24.43 -1.27
N ASP A 52 -13.71 25.09 -1.77
CA ASP A 52 -13.42 25.37 -3.17
C ASP A 52 -12.44 24.35 -3.81
N GLY A 53 -12.11 23.31 -3.08
CA GLY A 53 -11.04 22.36 -3.43
C GLY A 53 -11.28 21.54 -4.72
N LEU A 54 -12.49 21.54 -5.23
CA LEU A 54 -12.91 20.84 -6.45
C LEU A 54 -13.24 21.77 -7.62
N ASP A 55 -13.20 23.10 -7.43
CA ASP A 55 -13.65 24.08 -8.45
C ASP A 55 -12.86 23.95 -9.76
N ALA A 56 -11.56 23.64 -9.66
CA ALA A 56 -10.73 23.40 -10.84
C ALA A 56 -11.21 22.25 -11.76
N LEU A 57 -12.09 21.36 -11.27
CA LEU A 57 -12.72 20.30 -12.07
C LEU A 57 -13.94 20.79 -12.85
N THR A 58 -14.51 21.95 -12.48
CA THR A 58 -15.74 22.50 -13.06
C THR A 58 -15.50 23.72 -13.94
N GLU A 59 -14.37 24.40 -13.75
CA GLU A 59 -14.05 25.66 -14.41
C GLU A 59 -13.12 25.50 -15.62
N GLY A 60 -13.10 26.49 -16.48
CA GLY A 60 -12.23 26.60 -17.63
C GLY A 60 -12.33 25.43 -18.62
N GLU A 61 -11.23 25.12 -19.27
CA GLU A 61 -11.17 24.00 -20.23
C GLU A 61 -11.42 22.64 -19.60
N ALA A 62 -11.17 22.45 -18.29
CA ALA A 62 -11.46 21.19 -17.59
C ALA A 62 -12.98 20.97 -17.46
N GLY A 63 -13.73 22.03 -17.16
CA GLY A 63 -15.20 22.00 -17.15
C GLY A 63 -15.80 21.88 -18.54
N ALA A 64 -15.22 22.57 -19.54
CA ALA A 64 -15.65 22.52 -20.93
C ALA A 64 -15.24 21.24 -21.66
N ALA A 65 -14.13 20.59 -21.25
CA ALA A 65 -13.64 19.35 -21.86
C ALA A 65 -14.54 18.12 -21.59
N GLY A 66 -15.56 18.25 -20.76
CA GLY A 66 -16.64 17.27 -20.64
C GLY A 66 -16.34 16.12 -19.66
N THR A 67 -16.22 14.90 -20.14
CA THR A 67 -16.27 13.69 -19.33
C THR A 67 -14.95 12.94 -19.32
N TRP A 68 -14.65 12.25 -18.18
CA TRP A 68 -13.58 11.26 -18.08
C TRP A 68 -14.14 9.84 -18.30
N ASP A 69 -13.33 8.97 -18.89
CA ASP A 69 -13.66 7.55 -18.98
C ASP A 69 -13.63 6.90 -17.59
N ALA A 70 -12.68 7.33 -16.75
CA ALA A 70 -12.60 6.88 -15.36
C ALA A 70 -11.99 7.94 -14.43
N VAL A 71 -12.31 7.79 -13.15
CA VAL A 71 -11.64 8.46 -12.02
C VAL A 71 -10.92 7.42 -11.19
N VAL A 72 -9.68 7.68 -10.78
CA VAL A 72 -8.99 6.91 -9.75
C VAL A 72 -8.76 7.81 -8.54
N ASP A 73 -9.31 7.42 -7.41
CA ASP A 73 -9.22 8.16 -6.15
C ASP A 73 -8.37 7.41 -5.13
N THR A 74 -7.29 8.03 -4.68
CA THR A 74 -6.34 7.46 -3.70
C THR A 74 -6.51 8.05 -2.30
N TRP A 75 -7.61 8.73 -2.02
CA TRP A 75 -7.85 9.38 -0.73
C TRP A 75 -7.85 8.39 0.44
N SER A 76 -7.24 8.80 1.56
CA SER A 76 -7.04 7.92 2.73
C SER A 76 -7.29 8.59 4.08
N ALA A 77 -8.12 9.62 4.11
CA ALA A 77 -8.58 10.32 5.32
C ALA A 77 -10.11 10.41 5.31
N ALA A 78 -10.68 11.30 6.10
CA ALA A 78 -12.12 11.42 6.27
C ALA A 78 -12.93 11.35 4.97
N PRO A 79 -14.07 10.65 4.93
CA PRO A 79 -14.79 10.29 3.70
C PRO A 79 -15.41 11.49 2.99
N ARG A 80 -15.60 12.61 3.67
CA ARG A 80 -16.19 13.84 3.08
C ARG A 80 -15.56 14.20 1.75
N ALA A 81 -14.22 14.17 1.65
CA ALA A 81 -13.54 14.49 0.40
C ALA A 81 -13.86 13.52 -0.74
N VAL A 82 -14.10 12.23 -0.43
CA VAL A 82 -14.55 11.24 -1.43
C VAL A 82 -15.99 11.49 -1.81
N HIS A 83 -16.85 11.75 -0.82
CA HIS A 83 -18.27 12.01 -1.02
C HIS A 83 -18.52 13.23 -1.92
N GLU A 84 -17.88 14.35 -1.63
CA GLU A 84 -17.99 15.58 -2.43
C GLU A 84 -17.47 15.38 -3.86
N ALA A 85 -16.31 14.72 -4.01
CA ALA A 85 -15.74 14.43 -5.32
C ALA A 85 -16.60 13.46 -6.13
N ALA A 86 -17.10 12.38 -5.54
CA ALA A 86 -17.93 11.41 -6.22
C ALA A 86 -19.26 12.03 -6.69
N ARG A 87 -19.89 12.86 -5.86
CA ARG A 87 -21.10 13.58 -6.23
C ARG A 87 -20.87 14.57 -7.37
N LEU A 88 -19.78 15.34 -7.32
CA LEU A 88 -19.42 16.29 -8.37
C LEU A 88 -19.18 15.59 -9.72
N LEU A 89 -18.51 14.41 -9.66
CA LEU A 89 -18.10 13.67 -10.84
C LEU A 89 -19.19 12.73 -11.40
N ARG A 90 -20.29 12.57 -10.69
CA ARG A 90 -21.47 11.86 -11.20
C ARG A 90 -21.97 12.51 -12.50
N GLY A 91 -22.06 11.70 -13.56
CA GLY A 91 -22.41 12.19 -14.91
C GLY A 91 -21.27 12.89 -15.66
N ARG A 92 -20.09 13.06 -15.02
CA ARG A 92 -18.86 13.59 -15.64
C ARG A 92 -17.78 12.53 -15.82
N ALA A 93 -17.90 11.39 -15.14
CA ALA A 93 -17.06 10.23 -15.35
C ALA A 93 -17.94 8.99 -15.52
N ARG A 94 -17.47 8.04 -16.34
CA ARG A 94 -18.20 6.79 -16.56
C ARG A 94 -18.01 5.80 -15.41
N ARG A 95 -16.80 5.77 -14.80
CA ARG A 95 -16.42 4.83 -13.74
C ARG A 95 -15.67 5.51 -12.64
N TYR A 96 -15.82 5.00 -11.42
CA TYR A 96 -15.06 5.46 -10.27
C TYR A 96 -14.31 4.29 -9.63
N VAL A 97 -12.98 4.38 -9.59
CA VAL A 97 -12.11 3.43 -8.92
C VAL A 97 -11.62 4.05 -7.63
N TYR A 98 -11.99 3.48 -6.51
CA TYR A 98 -11.54 3.92 -5.19
C TYR A 98 -10.48 2.98 -4.64
N VAL A 99 -9.29 3.50 -4.35
CA VAL A 99 -8.23 2.74 -3.66
C VAL A 99 -8.58 2.66 -2.18
N SER A 100 -9.33 1.61 -1.83
CA SER A 100 -9.70 1.25 -0.46
C SER A 100 -8.58 0.47 0.23
N SER A 101 -8.89 -0.32 1.24
CA SER A 101 -7.95 -1.11 2.02
C SER A 101 -8.62 -2.39 2.53
N CYS A 102 -7.87 -3.46 2.70
CA CYS A 102 -8.33 -4.65 3.44
C CYS A 102 -8.66 -4.36 4.92
N SER A 103 -8.24 -3.21 5.44
CA SER A 103 -8.63 -2.79 6.79
C SER A 103 -10.14 -2.54 6.96
N VAL A 104 -10.93 -2.48 5.87
CA VAL A 104 -12.39 -2.30 5.94
C VAL A 104 -13.13 -3.54 6.46
N TYR A 105 -12.47 -4.67 6.55
CA TYR A 105 -13.06 -5.87 7.16
C TYR A 105 -13.07 -5.76 8.68
N THR A 106 -14.11 -6.34 9.30
CA THR A 106 -14.18 -6.44 10.77
C THR A 106 -12.98 -7.24 11.28
N TRP A 107 -12.27 -6.69 12.24
CA TRP A 107 -11.09 -7.30 12.83
C TRP A 107 -11.45 -8.46 13.76
N ALA A 108 -10.79 -9.60 13.69
CA ALA A 108 -9.84 -10.00 12.65
C ALA A 108 -10.58 -10.91 11.65
N PRO A 109 -10.47 -10.67 10.33
CA PRO A 109 -11.05 -11.60 9.39
C PRO A 109 -10.30 -12.95 9.45
N PRO A 110 -10.99 -14.10 9.31
CA PRO A 110 -10.34 -15.41 9.33
C PRO A 110 -9.45 -15.61 8.09
N ALA A 111 -8.46 -16.49 8.19
CA ALA A 111 -7.66 -16.89 7.04
C ALA A 111 -8.55 -17.33 5.86
N GLY A 112 -8.19 -16.93 4.66
CA GLY A 112 -8.98 -17.21 3.45
C GLY A 112 -10.20 -16.29 3.26
N TYR A 113 -10.29 -15.18 3.98
CA TYR A 113 -11.40 -14.25 3.80
C TYR A 113 -11.47 -13.69 2.37
N THR A 114 -12.69 -13.63 1.86
CA THR A 114 -13.02 -13.09 0.52
C THR A 114 -13.57 -11.68 0.63
N GLU A 115 -13.91 -11.09 -0.53
CA GLU A 115 -14.58 -9.78 -0.60
C GLU A 115 -15.98 -9.74 0.06
N ASP A 116 -16.56 -10.91 0.35
CA ASP A 116 -17.87 -11.05 1.01
C ASP A 116 -17.78 -11.11 2.54
N ALA A 117 -16.56 -11.03 3.12
CA ALA A 117 -16.36 -11.00 4.56
C ALA A 117 -17.00 -9.77 5.21
N ILE A 118 -17.31 -9.86 6.50
CA ILE A 118 -18.03 -8.83 7.25
C ILE A 118 -17.19 -7.54 7.27
N LEU A 119 -17.85 -6.43 6.92
CA LEU A 119 -17.24 -5.11 6.87
C LEU A 119 -17.52 -4.33 8.16
N VAL A 120 -16.61 -3.42 8.50
CA VAL A 120 -16.88 -2.46 9.57
C VAL A 120 -17.97 -1.46 9.15
N GLU A 121 -18.57 -0.82 10.13
CA GLU A 121 -19.40 0.35 9.89
C GLU A 121 -18.55 1.50 9.33
N GLY A 122 -18.99 2.13 8.23
CA GLY A 122 -18.32 3.28 7.63
C GLY A 122 -18.46 4.53 8.49
N ALA A 123 -17.55 5.48 8.34
CA ALA A 123 -17.77 6.83 8.81
C ALA A 123 -18.87 7.50 7.99
N GLU A 124 -19.62 8.41 8.63
CA GLU A 124 -20.64 9.20 7.95
C GLU A 124 -20.04 10.02 6.78
N PRO A 125 -20.80 10.26 5.71
CA PRO A 125 -20.28 10.96 4.53
C PRO A 125 -19.73 12.36 4.80
N ASP A 126 -20.25 13.06 5.78
CA ASP A 126 -19.84 14.39 6.20
C ASP A 126 -18.84 14.40 7.34
N ALA A 127 -18.38 13.24 7.81
CA ALA A 127 -17.40 13.13 8.86
C ALA A 127 -16.09 13.83 8.47
N GLU A 128 -15.61 14.72 9.31
CA GLU A 128 -14.37 15.45 9.10
C GLU A 128 -13.16 14.71 9.67
N HIS A 129 -13.39 13.87 10.67
CA HIS A 129 -12.34 13.09 11.30
C HIS A 129 -12.91 11.83 11.98
N THR A 130 -12.35 10.68 11.63
CA THR A 130 -12.59 9.39 12.28
C THR A 130 -11.29 8.56 12.27
N ASP A 131 -11.39 7.26 12.48
CA ASP A 131 -10.24 6.36 12.31
C ASP A 131 -10.10 5.89 10.85
N TYR A 132 -8.89 5.49 10.48
CA TYR A 132 -8.54 5.08 9.13
C TYR A 132 -9.44 4.00 8.54
N VAL A 133 -9.89 3.06 9.38
CA VAL A 133 -10.68 1.89 8.97
C VAL A 133 -12.09 2.34 8.56
N ARG A 134 -12.72 3.14 9.42
CA ARG A 134 -14.04 3.71 9.17
C ARG A 134 -14.02 4.74 8.04
N ASP A 135 -12.94 5.52 7.92
CA ASP A 135 -12.72 6.48 6.81
C ASP A 135 -12.69 5.75 5.46
N LYS A 136 -11.92 4.66 5.36
CA LYS A 136 -11.84 3.87 4.12
C LYS A 136 -13.19 3.25 3.76
N ARG A 137 -13.92 2.72 4.74
CA ARG A 137 -15.26 2.17 4.50
C ARG A 137 -16.27 3.25 4.14
N GLY A 138 -16.23 4.41 4.79
CA GLY A 138 -17.04 5.59 4.44
C GLY A 138 -16.80 6.05 2.99
N GLY A 139 -15.53 6.03 2.55
CA GLY A 139 -15.19 6.31 1.16
C GLY A 139 -15.77 5.30 0.17
N GLU A 140 -15.76 3.99 0.50
CA GLU A 140 -16.46 2.98 -0.32
C GLU A 140 -17.97 3.28 -0.44
N LEU A 141 -18.62 3.60 0.67
CA LEU A 141 -20.03 3.93 0.71
C LEU A 141 -20.36 5.19 -0.11
N ALA A 142 -19.53 6.22 0.00
CA ALA A 142 -19.69 7.45 -0.77
C ALA A 142 -19.61 7.23 -2.29
N VAL A 143 -18.69 6.38 -2.73
CA VAL A 143 -18.55 6.03 -4.15
C VAL A 143 -19.75 5.20 -4.62
N LEU A 144 -20.19 4.22 -3.84
CA LEU A 144 -21.35 3.39 -4.17
C LEU A 144 -22.66 4.20 -4.24
N ASP A 145 -22.84 5.20 -3.36
CA ASP A 145 -23.98 6.10 -3.37
C ASP A 145 -24.03 6.94 -4.65
N ALA A 146 -22.88 7.48 -5.09
CA ALA A 146 -22.80 8.36 -6.25
C ALA A 146 -22.83 7.62 -7.59
N PHE A 147 -22.11 6.53 -7.74
CA PHE A 147 -21.89 5.81 -9.00
C PHE A 147 -22.66 4.49 -9.10
N GLY A 148 -23.15 3.96 -7.96
CA GLY A 148 -23.76 2.62 -7.92
C GLY A 148 -22.72 1.50 -8.02
N ALA A 149 -23.17 0.25 -7.82
CA ALA A 149 -22.27 -0.91 -7.79
C ALA A 149 -21.66 -1.24 -9.16
N GLN A 150 -22.36 -0.94 -10.26
CA GLN A 150 -21.92 -1.30 -11.62
C GLN A 150 -20.81 -0.41 -12.17
N ASP A 151 -20.76 0.85 -11.75
CA ASP A 151 -19.77 1.82 -12.22
C ASP A 151 -18.69 2.12 -11.17
N SER A 152 -18.63 1.31 -10.11
CA SER A 152 -17.67 1.43 -9.01
C SER A 152 -16.74 0.24 -8.93
N VAL A 153 -15.43 0.50 -8.77
CA VAL A 153 -14.43 -0.50 -8.43
C VAL A 153 -13.81 -0.14 -7.07
N LEU A 154 -13.92 -1.05 -6.12
CA LEU A 154 -13.39 -0.85 -4.77
C LEU A 154 -12.14 -1.71 -4.61
N VAL A 155 -10.98 -1.07 -4.69
CA VAL A 155 -9.68 -1.75 -4.61
C VAL A 155 -9.27 -1.87 -3.16
N ARG A 156 -9.62 -2.99 -2.51
CA ARG A 156 -9.21 -3.31 -1.13
C ARG A 156 -7.77 -3.80 -1.14
N ALA A 157 -6.85 -2.83 -1.20
CA ALA A 157 -5.43 -3.14 -1.22
C ALA A 157 -4.96 -3.65 0.14
N GLY A 158 -4.10 -4.69 0.12
CA GLY A 158 -3.34 -5.12 1.28
C GLY A 158 -2.09 -4.28 1.48
N LEU A 159 -0.98 -4.93 1.84
CA LEU A 159 0.32 -4.29 1.92
C LEU A 159 0.80 -3.89 0.53
N ILE A 160 1.05 -2.59 0.33
CA ILE A 160 1.63 -2.07 -0.92
C ILE A 160 3.11 -1.78 -0.68
N LEU A 161 3.98 -2.33 -1.51
CA LEU A 161 5.42 -2.09 -1.52
C LEU A 161 5.86 -1.56 -2.90
N GLY A 162 7.06 -1.00 -2.99
CA GLY A 162 7.62 -0.60 -4.27
C GLY A 162 8.21 0.81 -4.29
N PRO A 163 8.66 1.28 -5.46
CA PRO A 163 9.20 2.62 -5.62
C PRO A 163 8.21 3.70 -5.19
N HIS A 164 8.73 4.81 -4.68
CA HIS A 164 7.96 5.94 -4.14
C HIS A 164 7.14 5.64 -2.87
N GLU A 165 7.41 4.52 -2.18
CA GLU A 165 6.75 4.22 -0.91
C GLU A 165 7.04 5.31 0.13
N ASN A 166 5.97 5.96 0.61
CA ASN A 166 6.02 7.05 1.58
C ASN A 166 5.53 6.67 2.99
N VAL A 167 5.30 5.38 3.22
CA VAL A 167 5.05 4.81 4.56
C VAL A 167 6.36 4.38 5.22
N GLY A 168 7.29 3.84 4.41
CA GLY A 168 8.65 3.55 4.81
C GLY A 168 8.93 2.10 5.22
N ARG A 169 8.09 1.13 4.86
CA ARG A 169 8.25 -0.28 5.27
C ARG A 169 9.43 -0.95 4.57
N LEU A 170 9.37 -1.06 3.24
CA LEU A 170 10.47 -1.62 2.46
C LEU A 170 11.71 -0.70 2.47
N PRO A 171 11.58 0.64 2.37
CA PRO A 171 12.68 1.56 2.55
C PRO A 171 13.44 1.38 3.87
N TRP A 172 12.74 1.08 4.98
CA TRP A 172 13.41 0.82 6.25
C TRP A 172 14.31 -0.42 6.19
N TRP A 173 13.81 -1.55 5.68
CA TRP A 173 14.61 -2.76 5.52
C TRP A 173 15.83 -2.53 4.62
N LEU A 174 15.64 -1.85 3.50
CA LEU A 174 16.72 -1.51 2.58
C LEU A 174 17.80 -0.65 3.24
N THR A 175 17.41 0.40 3.95
CA THR A 175 18.36 1.28 4.63
C THR A 175 19.03 0.58 5.83
N ARG A 176 18.31 -0.27 6.58
CA ARG A 176 18.90 -1.05 7.67
C ARG A 176 19.94 -2.05 7.14
N ILE A 177 19.58 -2.78 6.10
CA ILE A 177 20.45 -3.82 5.51
C ILE A 177 21.66 -3.16 4.81
N ALA A 178 21.48 -2.03 4.14
CA ALA A 178 22.59 -1.30 3.50
C ALA A 178 23.71 -0.88 4.47
N ARG A 179 23.42 -0.72 5.77
CA ARG A 179 24.46 -0.43 6.80
C ARG A 179 25.37 -1.61 7.06
N GLY A 180 25.00 -2.83 6.64
CA GLY A 180 25.78 -4.04 6.89
C GLY A 180 25.75 -4.55 8.33
N GLY A 181 26.65 -5.49 8.64
CA GLY A 181 26.75 -6.14 9.94
C GLY A 181 25.57 -7.05 10.28
N PRO A 182 25.47 -7.50 11.53
CA PRO A 182 24.38 -8.36 11.96
C PRO A 182 23.05 -7.61 11.97
N VAL A 183 22.03 -8.20 11.33
CA VAL A 183 20.65 -7.68 11.22
C VAL A 183 19.71 -8.67 11.88
N LEU A 184 18.85 -8.21 12.77
CA LEU A 184 17.79 -9.04 13.32
C LEU A 184 16.77 -9.36 12.22
N ALA A 185 16.75 -10.61 11.77
CA ALA A 185 15.79 -11.13 10.82
C ALA A 185 14.70 -11.92 11.57
N PRO A 186 13.45 -11.43 11.62
CA PRO A 186 12.41 -12.11 12.36
C PRO A 186 11.93 -13.35 11.60
N GLY A 187 11.96 -14.50 12.28
CA GLY A 187 11.56 -15.78 11.70
C GLY A 187 10.05 -16.03 11.71
N PRO A 188 9.65 -17.18 11.15
CA PRO A 188 10.48 -18.11 10.40
C PRO A 188 10.91 -17.56 9.04
N HIS A 189 11.99 -18.12 8.46
CA HIS A 189 12.51 -17.69 7.15
C HIS A 189 11.48 -17.88 6.03
N ASP A 190 10.75 -18.99 6.07
CA ASP A 190 9.71 -19.37 5.11
C ASP A 190 8.33 -18.77 5.42
N LEU A 191 8.25 -17.76 6.31
CA LEU A 191 6.99 -17.08 6.64
C LEU A 191 6.36 -16.47 5.38
N PRO A 192 5.18 -16.93 4.97
CA PRO A 192 4.53 -16.43 3.76
C PRO A 192 4.06 -15.00 3.93
N LEU A 193 4.24 -14.19 2.90
CA LEU A 193 3.79 -12.82 2.83
C LEU A 193 2.76 -12.62 1.73
N GLN A 194 1.83 -11.71 1.94
CA GLN A 194 1.00 -11.12 0.88
C GLN A 194 1.26 -9.62 0.80
N TYR A 195 1.58 -9.14 -0.39
CA TYR A 195 1.73 -7.72 -0.71
C TYR A 195 1.41 -7.53 -2.21
N VAL A 196 1.31 -6.30 -2.63
CA VAL A 196 1.27 -5.94 -4.06
C VAL A 196 2.34 -4.89 -4.35
N ASP A 197 3.08 -5.08 -5.46
CA ASP A 197 3.92 -3.99 -5.97
C ASP A 197 3.01 -2.86 -6.44
N VAL A 198 3.38 -1.62 -6.12
CA VAL A 198 2.59 -0.44 -6.46
C VAL A 198 2.33 -0.30 -7.96
N ARG A 199 3.21 -0.82 -8.79
CA ARG A 199 3.07 -0.81 -10.26
C ARG A 199 2.09 -1.91 -10.71
N ASP A 200 2.09 -3.09 -10.08
CA ASP A 200 1.13 -4.17 -10.36
C ASP A 200 -0.28 -3.76 -9.93
N LEU A 201 -0.39 -3.04 -8.80
CA LEU A 201 -1.62 -2.38 -8.37
C LEU A 201 -2.13 -1.43 -9.47
N ALA A 202 -1.25 -0.55 -9.97
CA ALA A 202 -1.60 0.43 -11.01
C ALA A 202 -2.02 -0.25 -12.32
N GLU A 203 -1.26 -1.23 -12.78
CA GLU A 203 -1.57 -2.00 -14.00
C GLU A 203 -2.92 -2.71 -13.90
N TRP A 204 -3.21 -3.32 -12.74
CA TRP A 204 -4.50 -3.97 -12.52
C TRP A 204 -5.65 -2.96 -12.51
N ILE A 205 -5.49 -1.80 -11.83
CA ILE A 205 -6.49 -0.72 -11.81
C ILE A 205 -6.84 -0.27 -13.23
N LEU A 206 -5.83 0.02 -14.06
CA LEU A 206 -6.07 0.45 -15.43
C LEU A 206 -6.71 -0.65 -16.28
N GLY A 207 -6.26 -1.88 -16.11
CA GLY A 207 -6.89 -3.04 -16.72
C GLY A 207 -8.33 -3.26 -16.25
N ALA A 208 -8.68 -2.96 -15.01
CA ALA A 208 -10.05 -3.01 -14.51
C ALA A 208 -10.94 -1.96 -15.19
N VAL A 209 -10.41 -0.77 -15.45
CA VAL A 209 -11.11 0.28 -16.22
C VAL A 209 -11.36 -0.19 -17.66
N GLU A 210 -10.35 -0.71 -18.34
CA GLU A 210 -10.46 -1.19 -19.73
C GLU A 210 -11.46 -2.34 -19.89
N ARG A 211 -11.49 -3.26 -18.92
CA ARG A 211 -12.41 -4.43 -18.92
C ARG A 211 -13.76 -4.13 -18.29
N GLU A 212 -14.00 -2.88 -17.91
CA GLU A 212 -15.25 -2.43 -17.30
C GLU A 212 -15.63 -3.26 -16.05
N LEU A 213 -14.64 -3.64 -15.22
CA LEU A 213 -14.89 -4.38 -13.99
C LEU A 213 -15.67 -3.54 -12.97
N SER A 214 -16.36 -4.21 -12.05
CA SER A 214 -17.13 -3.57 -10.98
C SER A 214 -17.06 -4.36 -9.67
N GLY A 215 -17.37 -3.68 -8.56
CA GLY A 215 -17.40 -4.28 -7.22
C GLY A 215 -16.07 -4.26 -6.48
N PRO A 216 -16.00 -4.97 -5.33
CA PRO A 216 -14.81 -5.03 -4.50
C PRO A 216 -13.82 -6.10 -4.97
N TYR A 217 -12.52 -5.84 -4.73
CA TYR A 217 -11.42 -6.76 -5.02
C TYR A 217 -10.36 -6.70 -3.92
N ASN A 218 -10.03 -7.83 -3.31
CA ASN A 218 -8.85 -7.98 -2.47
C ASN A 218 -7.61 -7.95 -3.36
N LEU A 219 -6.85 -6.85 -3.30
CA LEU A 219 -5.75 -6.63 -4.24
C LEU A 219 -4.40 -6.72 -3.56
N MET A 220 -3.85 -7.91 -3.59
CA MET A 220 -2.50 -8.28 -3.17
C MET A 220 -2.10 -9.60 -3.82
N SER A 221 -0.86 -10.05 -3.65
CA SER A 221 -0.40 -11.32 -4.19
C SER A 221 -1.13 -12.52 -3.58
N ARG A 222 -1.03 -13.68 -4.22
CA ARG A 222 -1.42 -14.95 -3.58
C ARG A 222 -0.56 -15.19 -2.34
N GLN A 223 -1.10 -15.88 -1.35
CA GLN A 223 -0.31 -16.35 -0.22
C GLN A 223 0.84 -17.24 -0.73
N GLY A 224 2.04 -17.05 -0.16
CA GLY A 224 3.23 -17.77 -0.59
C GLY A 224 3.86 -17.28 -1.90
N HIS A 225 3.42 -16.14 -2.44
CA HIS A 225 4.09 -15.48 -3.57
C HIS A 225 5.52 -15.07 -3.23
N ALA A 226 5.75 -14.67 -1.99
CA ALA A 226 7.07 -14.44 -1.42
C ALA A 226 7.06 -14.81 0.06
N THR A 227 8.25 -15.04 0.61
CA THR A 227 8.48 -15.27 2.04
C THR A 227 9.25 -14.10 2.66
N MET A 228 9.25 -14.03 4.00
CA MET A 228 10.08 -13.05 4.72
C MET A 228 11.57 -13.23 4.39
N GLY A 229 12.01 -14.49 4.20
CA GLY A 229 13.37 -14.83 3.77
C GLY A 229 13.70 -14.23 2.42
N GLU A 230 12.90 -14.53 1.42
CA GLU A 230 13.11 -14.02 0.06
C GLU A 230 13.12 -12.50 -0.01
N LEU A 231 12.26 -11.82 0.79
CA LEU A 231 12.24 -10.35 0.88
C LEU A 231 13.56 -9.80 1.43
N LEU A 232 14.04 -10.33 2.58
CA LEU A 232 15.25 -9.82 3.23
C LEU A 232 16.52 -10.19 2.45
N GLU A 233 16.59 -11.39 1.87
CA GLU A 233 17.69 -11.80 0.98
C GLU A 233 17.75 -10.95 -0.29
N ALA A 234 16.60 -10.62 -0.86
CA ALA A 234 16.53 -9.67 -1.98
C ALA A 234 17.05 -8.29 -1.57
N CYS A 235 16.79 -7.82 -0.34
CA CYS A 235 17.34 -6.57 0.16
C CYS A 235 18.87 -6.62 0.31
N VAL A 236 19.44 -7.72 0.83
CA VAL A 236 20.90 -7.92 0.89
C VAL A 236 21.50 -7.86 -0.51
N LYS A 237 20.92 -8.59 -1.45
CA LYS A 237 21.37 -8.62 -2.85
C LYS A 237 21.28 -7.25 -3.52
N ALA A 238 20.17 -6.55 -3.38
CA ALA A 238 19.94 -5.25 -4.03
C ALA A 238 20.89 -4.16 -3.48
N THR A 239 21.16 -4.17 -2.18
CA THR A 239 22.05 -3.20 -1.53
C THR A 239 23.53 -3.53 -1.75
N GLY A 240 23.88 -4.77 -2.09
CA GLY A 240 25.27 -5.24 -2.18
C GLY A 240 26.00 -5.18 -0.85
N SER A 241 25.28 -5.14 0.27
CA SER A 241 25.86 -4.98 1.60
C SER A 241 26.44 -6.28 2.16
N SER A 242 27.29 -6.17 3.19
CA SER A 242 27.78 -7.29 3.99
C SER A 242 26.86 -7.61 5.17
N ALA A 243 25.58 -7.39 5.05
CA ALA A 243 24.61 -7.68 6.10
C ALA A 243 24.48 -9.19 6.35
N GLU A 244 24.49 -9.56 7.63
CA GLU A 244 24.31 -10.94 8.07
C GLU A 244 22.93 -11.08 8.73
N LEU A 245 21.98 -11.70 8.05
CA LEU A 245 20.64 -11.94 8.57
C LEU A 245 20.70 -12.95 9.74
N ARG A 246 20.38 -12.49 10.94
CA ARG A 246 20.31 -13.30 12.17
C ARG A 246 18.86 -13.71 12.41
N TRP A 247 18.49 -14.86 11.83
CA TRP A 247 17.14 -15.41 11.97
C TRP A 247 16.83 -15.71 13.43
N THR A 248 15.80 -15.02 13.94
CA THR A 248 15.41 -15.01 15.34
C THR A 248 13.99 -15.53 15.48
N ALA A 249 13.80 -16.51 16.36
CA ALA A 249 12.48 -17.10 16.58
C ALA A 249 11.46 -16.03 17.04
N PRO A 250 10.19 -16.09 16.60
CA PRO A 250 9.17 -15.11 16.95
C PRO A 250 9.05 -14.85 18.45
N LYS A 251 9.12 -15.92 19.26
CA LYS A 251 9.07 -15.80 20.72
C LYS A 251 10.18 -14.91 21.29
N ILE A 252 11.41 -15.02 20.79
CA ILE A 252 12.54 -14.22 21.24
C ILE A 252 12.34 -12.74 20.87
N VAL A 253 11.83 -12.48 19.68
CA VAL A 253 11.50 -11.12 19.21
C VAL A 253 10.46 -10.48 20.13
N LEU A 254 9.37 -11.20 20.42
CA LEU A 254 8.29 -10.73 21.28
C LEU A 254 8.71 -10.56 22.74
N ASP A 255 9.50 -11.50 23.29
CA ASP A 255 10.05 -11.42 24.66
C ASP A 255 11.01 -10.23 24.83
N ALA A 256 11.66 -9.78 23.75
CA ALA A 256 12.46 -8.55 23.74
C ALA A 256 11.60 -7.26 23.71
N GLY A 257 10.29 -7.37 23.67
CA GLY A 257 9.35 -6.24 23.63
C GLY A 257 9.26 -5.55 22.27
N ILE A 258 9.78 -6.19 21.21
CA ILE A 258 9.78 -5.62 19.86
C ILE A 258 8.38 -5.77 19.23
N ALA A 259 7.80 -4.64 18.83
CA ALA A 259 6.46 -4.60 18.26
C ALA A 259 6.45 -5.08 16.79
N PRO A 260 5.62 -6.11 16.47
CA PRO A 260 5.39 -6.50 15.08
C PRO A 260 4.85 -5.33 14.23
N TRP A 261 5.05 -5.39 12.92
CA TRP A 261 4.51 -4.46 11.93
C TRP A 261 5.04 -3.02 12.00
N THR A 262 5.32 -2.51 13.20
CA THR A 262 5.82 -1.13 13.41
C THR A 262 7.33 -1.07 13.58
N GLU A 263 7.90 -1.84 14.50
CA GLU A 263 9.36 -1.86 14.71
C GLU A 263 10.06 -2.83 13.74
N LEU A 264 9.39 -3.94 13.38
CA LEU A 264 9.82 -4.83 12.29
C LEU A 264 8.78 -4.77 11.15
N PRO A 265 8.90 -3.79 10.24
CA PRO A 265 7.92 -3.59 9.18
C PRO A 265 7.71 -4.82 8.33
N VAL A 266 6.46 -5.04 7.86
CA VAL A 266 6.03 -6.21 7.09
C VAL A 266 5.86 -7.49 7.92
N TRP A 267 6.71 -7.71 8.92
CA TRP A 267 6.68 -8.92 9.73
C TRP A 267 5.52 -8.92 10.73
N VAL A 268 4.80 -10.03 10.78
CA VAL A 268 3.78 -10.36 11.78
C VAL A 268 4.01 -11.80 12.24
N PRO A 269 3.96 -12.09 13.55
CA PRO A 269 4.20 -13.43 14.06
C PRO A 269 3.23 -14.45 13.46
N PRO A 270 3.70 -15.64 13.01
CA PRO A 270 2.84 -16.68 12.48
C PRO A 270 1.87 -17.23 13.55
N GLY A 271 0.72 -17.72 13.10
CA GLY A 271 -0.30 -18.30 13.97
C GLY A 271 -1.03 -17.28 14.86
N THR A 272 -1.03 -16.02 14.46
CA THR A 272 -1.80 -14.95 15.11
C THR A 272 -2.91 -14.45 14.18
N ASP A 273 -4.02 -13.97 14.76
CA ASP A 273 -5.11 -13.35 14.00
C ASP A 273 -4.60 -12.19 13.12
N MET A 274 -3.58 -11.48 13.59
CA MET A 274 -2.97 -10.42 12.81
C MET A 274 -2.25 -10.95 11.56
N HIS A 275 -1.57 -12.09 11.66
CA HIS A 275 -0.93 -12.71 10.50
C HIS A 275 -1.97 -13.11 9.45
N ASP A 276 -3.05 -13.75 9.88
CA ASP A 276 -4.13 -14.20 8.99
C ASP A 276 -4.82 -13.01 8.32
N ALA A 277 -5.09 -11.94 9.06
CA ALA A 277 -5.68 -10.73 8.53
C ALA A 277 -4.78 -10.01 7.50
N MET A 278 -3.44 -10.08 7.68
CA MET A 278 -2.49 -9.35 6.84
C MET A 278 -1.96 -10.18 5.66
N HIS A 279 -1.89 -11.51 5.80
CA HIS A 279 -1.16 -12.37 4.86
C HIS A 279 -1.94 -13.64 4.42
N ALA A 280 -3.24 -13.75 4.70
CA ALA A 280 -4.03 -14.92 4.34
C ALA A 280 -5.38 -14.59 3.67
N ALA A 281 -5.47 -13.47 2.94
CA ALA A 281 -6.65 -13.13 2.16
C ALA A 281 -6.81 -14.03 0.92
N ASP A 282 -8.05 -14.36 0.57
CA ASP A 282 -8.36 -14.89 -0.77
C ASP A 282 -8.32 -13.74 -1.79
N VAL A 283 -7.58 -13.96 -2.86
CA VAL A 283 -7.37 -13.00 -3.95
C VAL A 283 -7.78 -13.58 -5.31
N SER A 284 -8.52 -14.66 -5.30
CA SER A 284 -8.90 -15.41 -6.51
C SER A 284 -9.65 -14.53 -7.51
N ARG A 285 -10.51 -13.62 -7.02
CA ARG A 285 -11.25 -12.65 -7.86
C ARG A 285 -10.30 -11.69 -8.60
N ALA A 286 -9.32 -11.11 -7.94
CA ALA A 286 -8.35 -10.22 -8.56
C ALA A 286 -7.48 -10.97 -9.58
N VAL A 287 -7.04 -12.19 -9.24
CA VAL A 287 -6.25 -13.03 -10.15
C VAL A 287 -7.06 -13.46 -11.38
N ALA A 288 -8.32 -13.88 -11.20
CA ALA A 288 -9.20 -14.23 -12.33
C ALA A 288 -9.47 -13.04 -13.26
N THR A 289 -9.34 -11.82 -12.75
CA THR A 289 -9.46 -10.58 -13.52
C THR A 289 -8.12 -9.96 -13.90
N GLY A 290 -7.04 -10.74 -13.93
CA GLY A 290 -5.77 -10.37 -14.56
C GLY A 290 -4.75 -9.73 -13.63
N LEU A 291 -4.84 -9.91 -12.29
CA LEU A 291 -3.75 -9.54 -11.41
C LEU A 291 -2.54 -10.44 -11.66
N VAL A 292 -1.42 -9.84 -12.01
CA VAL A 292 -0.10 -10.46 -12.12
C VAL A 292 0.82 -9.72 -11.16
N CYS A 293 1.49 -10.46 -10.29
CA CYS A 293 2.46 -9.91 -9.34
C CYS A 293 3.87 -10.24 -9.78
N ARG A 294 4.73 -9.23 -9.83
CA ARG A 294 6.15 -9.37 -10.15
C ARG A 294 6.91 -10.07 -9.03
N PRO A 295 8.04 -10.72 -9.31
CA PRO A 295 8.90 -11.31 -8.29
C PRO A 295 9.35 -10.30 -7.25
N VAL A 296 9.48 -10.72 -5.99
CA VAL A 296 9.90 -9.84 -4.88
C VAL A 296 11.25 -9.18 -5.14
N GLN A 297 12.15 -9.87 -5.86
CA GLN A 297 13.46 -9.37 -6.23
C GLN A 297 13.37 -8.11 -7.10
N GLU A 298 12.39 -8.02 -8.01
CA GLU A 298 12.18 -6.83 -8.84
C GLU A 298 11.63 -5.67 -8.00
N THR A 299 10.61 -5.93 -7.16
CA THR A 299 10.06 -4.93 -6.25
C THR A 299 11.15 -4.31 -5.37
N VAL A 300 12.01 -5.15 -4.80
CA VAL A 300 13.11 -4.72 -3.92
C VAL A 300 14.18 -3.95 -4.69
N ALA A 301 14.64 -4.47 -5.83
CA ALA A 301 15.71 -3.85 -6.63
C ALA A 301 15.30 -2.45 -7.15
N ASP A 302 14.09 -2.33 -7.66
CA ASP A 302 13.57 -1.06 -8.18
C ASP A 302 13.30 -0.06 -7.06
N THR A 303 12.83 -0.54 -5.90
CA THR A 303 12.68 0.32 -4.71
C THR A 303 14.03 0.85 -4.24
N TRP A 304 15.08 0.00 -4.24
CA TRP A 304 16.44 0.43 -3.89
C TRP A 304 17.00 1.44 -4.89
N THR A 305 16.81 1.20 -6.18
CA THR A 305 17.21 2.12 -7.26
C THR A 305 16.54 3.49 -7.08
N TRP A 306 15.24 3.50 -6.85
CA TRP A 306 14.53 4.75 -6.55
C TRP A 306 15.04 5.41 -5.27
N LEU A 307 15.17 4.66 -4.18
CA LEU A 307 15.59 5.20 -2.89
C LEU A 307 16.97 5.85 -2.96
N THR A 308 17.92 5.22 -3.66
CA THR A 308 19.26 5.77 -3.85
C THR A 308 19.25 7.02 -4.74
N SER A 309 18.38 7.07 -5.75
CA SER A 309 18.24 8.24 -6.64
C SER A 309 17.77 9.51 -5.91
N ILE A 310 17.11 9.34 -4.75
CA ILE A 310 16.63 10.46 -3.91
C ILE A 310 17.49 10.69 -2.65
N GLY A 311 18.71 10.13 -2.60
CA GLY A 311 19.66 10.32 -1.50
C GLY A 311 19.47 9.36 -0.32
N GLY A 312 18.79 8.23 -0.49
CA GLY A 312 18.73 7.14 0.48
C GLY A 312 17.71 7.34 1.62
N THR A 313 16.93 8.41 1.60
CA THR A 313 15.92 8.69 2.62
C THR A 313 14.54 8.82 1.98
N ALA A 314 13.65 7.88 2.26
CA ALA A 314 12.29 7.94 1.75
C ALA A 314 11.49 9.07 2.42
N PRO A 315 10.68 9.83 1.66
CA PRO A 315 9.73 10.76 2.25
C PRO A 315 8.74 9.99 3.13
N ARG A 316 8.34 10.60 4.24
CA ARG A 316 7.35 10.00 5.15
C ARG A 316 6.09 10.84 5.22
N ARG A 317 4.97 10.16 5.25
CA ARG A 317 3.68 10.79 5.51
C ARG A 317 3.60 11.23 6.98
N PRO A 318 3.23 12.49 7.25
CA PRO A 318 3.16 13.02 8.63
C PRO A 318 2.03 12.39 9.46
N ASP A 319 1.01 11.82 8.80
CA ASP A 319 -0.14 11.15 9.43
C ASP A 319 0.13 9.67 9.78
N ARG A 320 1.37 9.20 9.62
CA ARG A 320 1.77 7.83 9.95
C ARG A 320 2.81 7.81 11.07
N PRO A 321 2.70 6.86 12.02
CA PRO A 321 3.68 6.73 13.08
C PRO A 321 5.06 6.39 12.51
N PRO A 322 6.14 6.71 13.23
CA PRO A 322 7.48 6.23 12.88
C PRO A 322 7.51 4.70 12.78
N LEU A 323 8.29 4.21 11.83
CA LEU A 323 8.54 2.78 11.64
C LEU A 323 10.01 2.46 11.86
N GLY A 324 10.25 1.24 12.31
CA GLY A 324 11.58 0.64 12.40
C GLY A 324 12.06 0.44 13.82
N LEU A 325 13.00 -0.49 13.95
CA LEU A 325 13.56 -0.92 15.20
C LEU A 325 14.69 0.04 15.64
N ASP A 326 14.67 0.39 16.91
CA ASP A 326 15.75 1.15 17.52
C ASP A 326 17.07 0.33 17.50
N PRO A 327 18.20 0.92 17.09
CA PRO A 327 19.48 0.20 16.98
C PRO A 327 19.98 -0.39 18.31
N GLU A 328 19.70 0.23 19.45
CA GLU A 328 20.10 -0.28 20.77
C GLU A 328 19.25 -1.49 21.17
N VAL A 329 17.94 -1.45 20.87
CA VAL A 329 17.02 -2.58 21.08
C VAL A 329 17.43 -3.76 20.19
N GLU A 330 17.75 -3.49 18.90
CA GLU A 330 18.25 -4.51 17.98
C GLU A 330 19.55 -5.16 18.51
N ALA A 331 20.53 -4.36 18.92
CA ALA A 331 21.80 -4.86 19.42
C ALA A 331 21.62 -5.71 20.69
N LYS A 332 20.74 -5.32 21.59
CA LYS A 332 20.40 -6.08 22.81
C LYS A 332 19.76 -7.42 22.45
N ALA A 333 18.78 -7.43 21.56
CA ALA A 333 18.11 -8.65 21.12
C ALA A 333 19.10 -9.64 20.46
N LEU A 334 20.00 -9.14 19.61
CA LEU A 334 21.06 -9.93 18.97
C LEU A 334 22.07 -10.46 19.98
N GLY A 335 22.37 -9.75 21.06
CA GLY A 335 23.21 -10.21 22.17
C GLY A 335 22.57 -11.39 22.91
N THR A 336 21.28 -11.35 23.16
CA THR A 336 20.51 -12.44 23.78
C THR A 336 20.53 -13.71 22.91
N VAL A 337 20.39 -13.58 21.60
CA VAL A 337 20.44 -14.70 20.64
C VAL A 337 21.80 -15.39 20.67
N ARG A 338 22.91 -14.65 20.77
CA ARG A 338 24.26 -15.23 20.90
C ARG A 338 24.41 -16.04 22.18
N GLY A 339 23.89 -15.53 23.29
CA GLY A 339 23.94 -16.22 24.58
C GLY A 339 23.21 -17.56 24.58
N ILE A 340 22.05 -17.64 23.94
CA ILE A 340 21.27 -18.88 23.85
C ILE A 340 22.01 -19.93 23.01
N ARG A 341 22.54 -19.60 21.84
CA ARG A 341 23.31 -20.54 20.99
C ARG A 341 24.53 -21.09 21.69
N SER A 342 25.26 -20.26 22.42
CA SER A 342 26.43 -20.68 23.16
C SER A 342 26.11 -21.69 24.30
N GLN A 343 24.91 -21.61 24.89
CA GLN A 343 24.43 -22.56 25.90
C GLN A 343 24.00 -23.89 25.30
N GLU A 344 23.35 -23.88 24.12
CA GLU A 344 22.94 -25.10 23.39
C GLU A 344 24.18 -25.90 22.93
N GLU A 345 25.22 -25.22 22.41
CA GLU A 345 26.46 -25.84 21.98
C GLU A 345 27.27 -26.41 23.16
N SER A 346 27.22 -25.78 24.33
CA SER A 346 27.91 -26.25 25.55
C SER A 346 27.16 -27.35 26.33
N GLY A 347 25.86 -27.48 26.10
CA GLY A 347 25.02 -28.52 26.71
C GLY A 347 24.95 -29.83 25.91
N SER A 348 25.51 -29.88 24.70
CA SER A 348 25.59 -31.05 23.80
C SER A 348 26.95 -31.76 23.84
N ALA A 349 27.88 -31.33 24.67
CA ALA A 349 29.18 -31.96 24.94
C ALA A 349 29.14 -32.67 26.28
#